data_9bff1342d6e19c505718dcbd9e9a0ad4
#
_entry.id   9bff1342d6e19c505718dcbd9e9a0ad4
#
_cell.length_a   1.000
_cell.length_b   1.000
_cell.length_c   1.000
_cell.angle_alpha   90.00
_cell.angle_beta   90.00
_cell.angle_gamma   90.00
#
_symmetry.space_group_name_H-M   'P 1'
#
loop_
_entity.id
_entity.type
_entity.pdbx_description
1 polymer ?
#
loop_
_entity_poly.entity_id
_entity_poly.type
_entity_poly.pdbx_seq_one_letter_code
_entity_poly.pdbx_strand_id
1 'polypeptide(L)'
;IRQRPILLMGPPGIGKTQIMQQIAEETGVGLVSYTLTHHTRQSALGLPVIVDRTAAGRQYRATEYTMSEIIASVYEQMEKTRLKTGILFLDEINCVSETLMPAILQMLQNKTFGVHALPEGWMIAAAGNPPRYNQSARSFDMATLDRVRGIDLGPSLAVWQDYAAAHGVHP
;
A
#
# COMPACT_ATOMS: atom_id res chain seq x y z
N ILE A 1 6.73 -16.10 11.26
CA ILE A 1 6.14 -16.35 9.92
C ILE A 1 5.99 -14.98 9.28
N ARG A 2 6.72 -14.70 8.19
CA ARG A 2 6.54 -13.46 7.44
C ARG A 2 5.13 -13.49 6.82
N GLN A 3 4.26 -12.60 7.27
CA GLN A 3 2.94 -12.41 6.66
C GLN A 3 3.14 -11.89 5.24
N ARG A 4 2.62 -12.63 4.26
CA ARG A 4 2.63 -12.18 2.87
C ARG A 4 1.65 -11.02 2.70
N PRO A 5 2.02 -9.97 1.92
CA PRO A 5 1.07 -8.93 1.56
C PRO A 5 -0.15 -9.52 0.83
N ILE A 6 -1.30 -8.90 1.03
CA ILE A 6 -2.54 -9.26 0.33
C ILE A 6 -2.64 -8.41 -0.94
N LEU A 7 -3.03 -9.02 -2.04
CA LEU A 7 -3.31 -8.34 -3.30
C LEU A 7 -4.76 -8.62 -3.73
N LEU A 8 -5.59 -7.59 -3.70
CA LEU A 8 -6.98 -7.64 -4.17
C LEU A 8 -7.03 -7.29 -5.65
N MET A 9 -7.47 -8.20 -6.49
CA MET A 9 -7.68 -7.96 -7.91
C MET A 9 -9.17 -8.01 -8.24
N GLY A 10 -9.67 -6.94 -8.88
CA GLY A 10 -11.09 -6.89 -9.23
C GLY A 10 -11.46 -5.64 -10.03
N PRO A 11 -12.67 -5.58 -10.63
CA PRO A 11 -13.14 -4.43 -11.39
C PRO A 11 -13.05 -3.13 -10.59
N PRO A 12 -12.94 -1.97 -11.27
CA PRO A 12 -13.10 -0.69 -10.61
C PRO A 12 -14.52 -0.57 -10.02
N GLY A 13 -14.64 0.17 -8.91
CA GLY A 13 -15.95 0.41 -8.27
C GLY A 13 -16.54 -0.76 -7.49
N ILE A 14 -15.84 -1.89 -7.36
CA ILE A 14 -16.33 -3.08 -6.62
C ILE A 14 -16.24 -2.95 -5.08
N GLY A 15 -15.71 -1.82 -4.58
CA GLY A 15 -15.62 -1.57 -3.14
C GLY A 15 -14.33 -2.06 -2.47
N LYS A 16 -13.21 -2.25 -3.21
CA LYS A 16 -11.93 -2.72 -2.63
C LYS A 16 -11.47 -1.90 -1.43
N THR A 17 -11.54 -0.58 -1.54
CA THR A 17 -11.17 0.35 -0.45
C THR A 17 -12.15 0.23 0.73
N GLN A 18 -13.45 0.11 0.43
CA GLN A 18 -14.50 -0.07 1.44
C GLN A 18 -14.29 -1.35 2.26
N ILE A 19 -13.92 -2.45 1.60
CA ILE A 19 -13.60 -3.73 2.27
C ILE A 19 -12.46 -3.53 3.27
N MET A 20 -11.42 -2.78 2.91
CA MET A 20 -10.30 -2.53 3.83
C MET A 20 -10.69 -1.64 5.00
N GLN A 21 -11.55 -0.65 4.77
CA GLN A 21 -12.11 0.19 5.84
C GLN A 21 -12.93 -0.64 6.82
N GLN A 22 -13.85 -1.45 6.32
CA GLN A 22 -14.68 -2.32 7.14
C GLN A 22 -13.84 -3.30 7.96
N ILE A 23 -12.85 -3.96 7.36
CA ILE A 23 -11.95 -4.87 8.08
C ILE A 23 -11.19 -4.13 9.18
N ALA A 24 -10.69 -2.93 8.92
CA ALA A 24 -9.95 -2.15 9.91
C ALA A 24 -10.85 -1.76 11.10
N GLU A 25 -12.08 -1.35 10.82
CA GLU A 25 -13.09 -1.00 11.84
C GLU A 25 -13.48 -2.22 12.68
N GLU A 26 -13.83 -3.34 12.03
CA GLU A 26 -14.25 -4.57 12.72
C GLU A 26 -13.14 -5.19 13.57
N THR A 27 -11.88 -5.04 13.13
CA THR A 27 -10.74 -5.60 13.87
C THR A 27 -10.07 -4.61 14.82
N GLY A 28 -10.50 -3.35 14.80
CA GLY A 28 -9.98 -2.31 15.69
C GLY A 28 -8.51 -1.95 15.42
N VAL A 29 -8.07 -2.01 14.14
CA VAL A 29 -6.70 -1.69 13.73
C VAL A 29 -6.66 -0.37 12.94
N GLY A 30 -5.49 0.25 12.86
CA GLY A 30 -5.29 1.46 12.07
C GLY A 30 -5.39 1.16 10.57
N LEU A 31 -5.83 2.15 9.79
CA LEU A 31 -5.83 2.11 8.34
C LEU A 31 -5.18 3.36 7.77
N VAL A 32 -4.21 3.15 6.90
CA VAL A 32 -3.67 4.20 6.01
C VAL A 32 -3.90 3.75 4.58
N SER A 33 -4.62 4.55 3.80
CA SER A 33 -4.95 4.25 2.41
C SER A 33 -4.26 5.24 1.48
N TYR A 34 -3.56 4.70 0.49
CA TYR A 34 -2.82 5.46 -0.51
C TYR A 34 -3.19 5.01 -1.92
N THR A 35 -3.55 5.98 -2.77
CA THR A 35 -3.74 5.77 -4.21
C THR A 35 -2.43 6.09 -4.93
N LEU A 36 -1.77 5.08 -5.45
CA LEU A 36 -0.40 5.20 -5.96
C LEU A 36 -0.26 5.95 -7.30
N THR A 37 -1.33 6.07 -8.08
CA THR A 37 -1.32 6.77 -9.38
C THR A 37 -1.01 8.25 -9.29
N HIS A 38 -1.24 8.86 -8.11
CA HIS A 38 -0.97 10.28 -7.88
C HIS A 38 0.45 10.55 -7.34
N HIS A 39 1.24 9.49 -7.11
CA HIS A 39 2.57 9.62 -6.53
C HIS A 39 3.67 9.54 -7.57
N THR A 40 4.62 10.47 -7.47
CA THR A 40 5.89 10.39 -8.17
C THR A 40 6.85 9.49 -7.40
N ARG A 41 7.92 9.05 -8.06
CA ARG A 41 8.98 8.31 -7.37
C ARG A 41 9.56 9.08 -6.19
N GLN A 42 9.67 10.40 -6.29
CA GLN A 42 10.23 11.27 -5.26
C GLN A 42 9.32 11.37 -4.03
N SER A 43 8.01 11.54 -4.22
CA SER A 43 7.07 11.55 -3.09
C SER A 43 6.98 10.19 -2.40
N ALA A 44 7.08 9.11 -3.17
CA ALA A 44 7.02 7.76 -2.62
C ALA A 44 8.30 7.31 -1.89
N LEU A 45 9.50 7.66 -2.41
CA LEU A 45 10.79 7.23 -1.85
C LEU A 45 11.43 8.26 -0.90
N GLY A 46 10.96 9.50 -0.91
CA GLY A 46 11.61 10.63 -0.26
C GLY A 46 12.58 11.38 -1.17
N LEU A 47 13.03 12.54 -0.72
CA LEU A 47 13.97 13.39 -1.44
C LEU A 47 15.41 13.10 -0.99
N PRO A 48 16.39 13.08 -1.92
CA PRO A 48 17.78 12.98 -1.54
C PRO A 48 18.24 14.25 -0.83
N VAL A 49 18.88 14.09 0.31
CA VAL A 49 19.51 15.16 1.10
C VAL A 49 20.98 14.81 1.32
N ILE A 50 21.83 15.82 1.31
CA ILE A 50 23.26 15.65 1.59
C ILE A 50 23.46 15.86 3.08
N VAL A 51 24.07 14.86 3.73
CA VAL A 51 24.39 14.90 5.16
C VAL A 51 25.90 14.69 5.35
N ASP A 52 26.47 15.38 6.33
CA ASP A 52 27.83 15.16 6.74
C ASP A 52 27.91 13.96 7.71
N ARG A 53 28.80 13.04 7.43
CA ARG A 53 29.04 11.83 8.21
C ARG A 53 30.48 11.74 8.65
N THR A 54 30.69 11.13 9.78
CA THR A 54 32.03 10.78 10.30
C THR A 54 32.07 9.30 10.61
N ALA A 55 32.97 8.56 9.97
CA ALA A 55 33.22 7.17 10.28
C ALA A 55 34.71 6.85 10.13
N ALA A 56 35.25 6.00 11.00
CA ALA A 56 36.65 5.63 11.02
C ALA A 56 37.63 6.82 11.01
N GLY A 57 37.26 7.94 11.67
CA GLY A 57 38.09 9.15 11.73
C GLY A 57 38.08 10.00 10.44
N ARG A 58 37.25 9.67 9.47
CA ARG A 58 37.11 10.43 8.21
C ARG A 58 35.75 11.12 8.16
N GLN A 59 35.78 12.39 7.76
CA GLN A 59 34.58 13.14 7.39
C GLN A 59 34.29 12.93 5.90
N TYR A 60 33.03 12.68 5.57
CA TYR A 60 32.57 12.55 4.19
C TYR A 60 31.12 13.02 4.07
N ARG A 61 30.70 13.35 2.86
CA ARG A 61 29.30 13.64 2.53
C ARG A 61 28.65 12.38 1.98
N ALA A 62 27.46 12.10 2.51
CA ALA A 62 26.62 11.01 2.05
C ALA A 62 25.27 11.55 1.56
N THR A 63 24.68 10.87 0.60
CA THR A 63 23.30 11.11 0.22
C THR A 63 22.39 10.20 1.07
N GLU A 64 21.46 10.81 1.76
CA GLU A 64 20.38 10.12 2.46
C GLU A 64 19.04 10.54 1.85
N TYR A 65 18.02 9.72 2.07
CA TYR A 65 16.67 10.06 1.62
C TYR A 65 15.81 10.43 2.82
N THR A 66 15.00 11.48 2.67
CA THR A 66 13.97 11.79 3.65
C THR A 66 13.01 10.63 3.76
N MET A 67 12.27 10.57 4.87
CA MET A 67 11.25 9.53 5.01
C MET A 67 10.21 9.66 3.91
N SER A 68 9.82 8.52 3.34
CA SER A 68 8.71 8.41 2.39
C SER A 68 7.42 8.95 3.02
N GLU A 69 6.65 9.72 2.27
CA GLU A 69 5.33 10.20 2.70
C GLU A 69 4.41 9.04 3.11
N ILE A 70 4.48 7.92 2.39
CA ILE A 70 3.69 6.72 2.67
C ILE A 70 4.03 6.14 4.05
N ILE A 71 5.32 6.07 4.40
CA ILE A 71 5.75 5.59 5.72
C ILE A 71 5.46 6.62 6.80
N ALA A 72 5.68 7.91 6.53
CA ALA A 72 5.38 8.99 7.47
C ALA A 72 3.91 8.98 7.89
N SER A 73 2.98 8.81 6.93
CA SER A 73 1.54 8.74 7.21
C SER A 73 1.16 7.58 8.11
N VAL A 74 1.90 6.48 8.06
CA VAL A 74 1.68 5.37 8.99
C VAL A 74 2.05 5.79 10.42
N TYR A 75 3.20 6.45 10.60
CA TYR A 75 3.60 6.95 11.92
C TYR A 75 2.63 8.02 12.45
N GLU A 76 2.18 8.94 11.61
CA GLU A 76 1.17 9.95 11.96
C GLU A 76 -0.14 9.31 12.38
N GLN A 77 -0.59 8.28 11.67
CA GLN A 77 -1.79 7.53 12.02
C GLN A 77 -1.64 6.82 13.37
N MET A 78 -0.49 6.20 13.62
CA MET A 78 -0.19 5.58 14.92
C MET A 78 -0.23 6.60 16.06
N GLU A 79 0.33 7.78 15.85
CA GLU A 79 0.32 8.84 16.85
C GLU A 79 -1.08 9.37 17.11
N LYS A 80 -1.85 9.62 16.05
CA LYS A 80 -3.23 10.13 16.11
C LYS A 80 -4.20 9.18 16.80
N THR A 81 -4.11 7.89 16.46
CA THR A 81 -5.07 6.87 16.94
C THR A 81 -4.60 6.10 18.16
N ARG A 82 -3.30 6.16 18.48
CA ARG A 82 -2.63 5.34 19.49
C ARG A 82 -2.66 3.82 19.19
N LEU A 83 -3.05 3.45 17.98
CA LEU A 83 -3.06 2.05 17.53
C LEU A 83 -1.66 1.66 17.03
N LYS A 84 -1.13 0.56 17.58
CA LYS A 84 0.20 0.04 17.20
C LYS A 84 0.15 -0.92 16.01
N THR A 85 -1.05 -1.41 15.69
CA THR A 85 -1.28 -2.36 14.60
C THR A 85 -2.15 -1.73 13.53
N GLY A 86 -1.93 -2.08 12.27
CA GLY A 86 -2.70 -1.48 11.20
C GLY A 86 -2.48 -2.12 9.82
N ILE A 87 -3.18 -1.55 8.87
CA ILE A 87 -3.13 -1.91 7.46
C ILE A 87 -2.64 -0.68 6.68
N LEU A 88 -1.56 -0.84 5.95
CA LEU A 88 -1.19 0.07 4.87
C LEU A 88 -1.81 -0.47 3.58
N PHE A 89 -2.82 0.22 3.09
CA PHE A 89 -3.52 -0.13 1.86
C PHE A 89 -3.02 0.70 0.69
N LEU A 90 -2.49 0.03 -0.33
CA LEU A 90 -1.94 0.61 -1.54
C LEU A 90 -2.88 0.35 -2.72
N ASP A 91 -3.66 1.36 -3.10
CA ASP A 91 -4.62 1.21 -4.20
C ASP A 91 -3.98 1.53 -5.56
N GLU A 92 -4.55 0.94 -6.60
CA GLU A 92 -4.12 1.07 -8.01
C GLU A 92 -2.65 0.69 -8.24
N ILE A 93 -2.16 -0.32 -7.51
CA ILE A 93 -0.75 -0.71 -7.48
C ILE A 93 -0.18 -1.07 -8.85
N ASN A 94 -1.00 -1.57 -9.77
CA ASN A 94 -0.57 -1.96 -11.11
C ASN A 94 -0.75 -0.85 -12.17
N CYS A 95 -1.15 0.36 -11.75
CA CYS A 95 -1.23 1.55 -12.60
C CYS A 95 -0.10 2.54 -12.36
N VAL A 96 0.86 2.21 -11.51
CA VAL A 96 2.01 3.07 -11.21
C VAL A 96 2.98 3.16 -12.39
N SER A 97 3.79 4.22 -12.40
CA SER A 97 4.84 4.41 -13.41
C SER A 97 5.88 3.29 -13.35
N GLU A 98 6.54 3.02 -14.49
CA GLU A 98 7.64 2.04 -14.54
C GLU A 98 8.78 2.36 -13.58
N THR A 99 9.03 3.64 -13.36
CA THR A 99 10.10 4.10 -12.47
C THR A 99 9.77 3.88 -10.99
N LEU A 100 8.49 3.81 -10.63
CA LEU A 100 8.04 3.60 -9.26
C LEU A 100 7.83 2.10 -8.94
N MET A 101 7.48 1.29 -9.93
CA MET A 101 7.16 -0.13 -9.74
C MET A 101 8.24 -0.90 -8.95
N PRO A 102 9.56 -0.79 -9.22
CA PRO A 102 10.57 -1.52 -8.45
C PRO A 102 10.54 -1.20 -6.95
N ALA A 103 10.26 0.06 -6.60
CA ALA A 103 10.17 0.46 -5.20
C ALA A 103 8.93 -0.10 -4.52
N ILE A 104 7.80 -0.16 -5.23
CA ILE A 104 6.57 -0.80 -4.75
C ILE A 104 6.80 -2.30 -4.53
N LEU A 105 7.48 -2.98 -5.45
CA LEU A 105 7.81 -4.39 -5.29
C LEU A 105 8.74 -4.63 -4.09
N GLN A 106 9.72 -3.75 -3.87
CA GLN A 106 10.56 -3.81 -2.69
C GLN A 106 9.74 -3.64 -1.40
N MET A 107 8.77 -2.71 -1.40
CA MET A 107 7.86 -2.52 -0.29
C MET A 107 7.04 -3.78 0.02
N LEU A 108 6.48 -4.41 -0.99
CA LEU A 108 5.73 -5.66 -0.83
C LEU A 108 6.60 -6.79 -0.26
N GLN A 109 7.86 -6.87 -0.68
CA GLN A 109 8.77 -7.95 -0.27
C GLN A 109 9.37 -7.75 1.11
N ASN A 110 9.88 -6.54 1.36
CA ASN A 110 10.73 -6.24 2.50
C ASN A 110 10.04 -5.39 3.55
N LYS A 111 8.85 -4.87 3.25
CA LYS A 111 8.14 -3.86 4.06
C LYS A 111 8.98 -2.60 4.28
N THR A 112 9.77 -2.21 3.27
CA THR A 112 10.62 -1.02 3.31
C THR A 112 10.37 -0.13 2.10
N PHE A 113 10.37 1.16 2.30
CA PHE A 113 10.44 2.17 1.24
C PHE A 113 11.79 2.87 1.36
N GLY A 114 12.68 2.66 0.39
CA GLY A 114 14.08 3.07 0.51
C GLY A 114 14.73 2.43 1.74
N VAL A 115 15.21 3.24 2.66
CA VAL A 115 15.84 2.80 3.92
C VAL A 115 14.87 2.73 5.11
N HIS A 116 13.63 3.19 4.92
CA HIS A 116 12.63 3.28 5.99
C HIS A 116 11.72 2.06 6.00
N ALA A 117 11.64 1.39 7.14
CA ALA A 117 10.79 0.22 7.31
C ALA A 117 9.37 0.61 7.75
N LEU A 118 8.40 -0.18 7.31
CA LEU A 118 7.05 -0.15 7.87
C LEU A 118 7.10 -0.57 9.34
N PRO A 119 6.42 0.14 10.27
CA PRO A 119 6.41 -0.21 11.68
C PRO A 119 5.95 -1.66 11.93
N GLU A 120 6.51 -2.27 12.97
CA GLU A 120 6.08 -3.60 13.40
C GLU A 120 4.58 -3.58 13.77
N GLY A 121 3.88 -4.66 13.46
CA GLY A 121 2.42 -4.75 13.64
C GLY A 121 1.60 -4.24 12.47
N TRP A 122 2.22 -3.57 11.49
CA TRP A 122 1.55 -3.15 10.27
C TRP A 122 1.70 -4.17 9.15
N MET A 123 0.60 -4.41 8.44
CA MET A 123 0.58 -5.28 7.27
C MET A 123 0.32 -4.46 6.00
N ILE A 124 0.71 -4.99 4.86
CA ILE A 124 0.42 -4.39 3.57
C ILE A 124 -0.72 -5.14 2.92
N ALA A 125 -1.73 -4.39 2.50
CA ALA A 125 -2.73 -4.81 1.55
C ALA A 125 -2.63 -3.92 0.31
N ALA A 126 -2.78 -4.49 -0.86
CA ALA A 126 -2.72 -3.77 -2.12
C ALA A 126 -3.94 -4.09 -2.96
N ALA A 127 -4.32 -3.19 -3.85
CA ALA A 127 -5.38 -3.43 -4.81
C ALA A 127 -4.97 -3.02 -6.22
N GLY A 128 -5.49 -3.75 -7.19
CA GLY A 128 -5.30 -3.46 -8.61
C GLY A 128 -6.55 -3.79 -9.42
N ASN A 129 -6.56 -3.29 -10.64
CA ASN A 129 -7.62 -3.57 -11.60
C ASN A 129 -7.04 -4.48 -12.70
N PRO A 130 -7.75 -5.54 -13.12
CA PRO A 130 -7.33 -6.32 -14.28
C PRO A 130 -7.17 -5.44 -15.52
N PRO A 131 -6.17 -5.69 -16.41
CA PRO A 131 -5.91 -4.87 -17.60
C PRO A 131 -7.13 -4.67 -18.52
N ARG A 132 -8.05 -5.62 -18.53
CA ARG A 132 -9.31 -5.54 -19.31
C ARG A 132 -10.23 -4.37 -18.90
N TYR A 133 -10.02 -3.81 -17.69
CA TYR A 133 -10.83 -2.69 -17.18
C TYR A 133 -10.08 -1.37 -17.17
N ASN A 134 -8.75 -1.39 -17.31
CA ASN A 134 -7.93 -0.19 -17.30
C ASN A 134 -6.72 -0.38 -18.20
N GLN A 135 -6.62 0.41 -19.27
CA GLN A 135 -5.53 0.32 -20.24
C GLN A 135 -4.16 0.69 -19.65
N SER A 136 -4.15 1.47 -18.57
CA SER A 136 -2.92 1.80 -17.83
C SER A 136 -2.48 0.70 -16.87
N ALA A 137 -3.34 -0.28 -16.61
CA ALA A 137 -3.05 -1.38 -15.70
C ALA A 137 -2.13 -2.39 -16.37
N ARG A 138 -1.07 -2.76 -15.66
CA ARG A 138 -0.10 -3.76 -16.11
C ARG A 138 -0.35 -5.10 -15.42
N SER A 139 0.00 -6.16 -16.10
CA SER A 139 0.03 -7.49 -15.49
C SER A 139 1.27 -7.61 -14.60
N PHE A 140 1.10 -8.20 -13.43
CA PHE A 140 2.24 -8.58 -12.60
C PHE A 140 2.91 -9.83 -13.17
N ASP A 141 4.23 -9.89 -13.05
CA ASP A 141 4.97 -11.10 -13.37
C ASP A 141 4.76 -12.19 -12.30
N MET A 142 5.08 -13.43 -12.65
CA MET A 142 4.93 -14.57 -11.74
C MET A 142 5.74 -14.40 -10.47
N ALA A 143 6.93 -13.80 -10.57
CA ALA A 143 7.80 -13.59 -9.42
C ALA A 143 7.19 -12.62 -8.41
N THR A 144 6.43 -11.64 -8.85
CA THR A 144 5.66 -10.73 -8.00
C THR A 144 4.47 -11.44 -7.36
N LEU A 145 3.72 -12.21 -8.15
CA LEU A 145 2.53 -12.93 -7.66
C LEU A 145 2.88 -13.99 -6.60
N ASP A 146 4.03 -14.64 -6.70
CA ASP A 146 4.51 -15.60 -5.70
C ASP A 146 4.80 -14.99 -4.33
N ARG A 147 5.00 -13.68 -4.27
CA ARG A 147 5.33 -12.94 -3.04
C ARG A 147 4.13 -12.37 -2.32
N VAL A 148 2.98 -12.33 -2.98
CA VAL A 148 1.73 -11.82 -2.44
C VAL A 148 0.70 -12.94 -2.30
N ARG A 149 -0.34 -12.70 -1.52
CA ARG A 149 -1.53 -13.54 -1.48
C ARG A 149 -2.60 -12.88 -2.32
N GLY A 150 -2.78 -13.37 -3.54
CA GLY A 150 -3.81 -12.90 -4.46
C GLY A 150 -5.21 -13.30 -4.00
N ILE A 151 -6.15 -12.37 -4.09
CA ILE A 151 -7.59 -12.56 -3.87
C ILE A 151 -8.30 -11.89 -5.04
N ASP A 152 -8.99 -12.70 -5.86
CA ASP A 152 -9.81 -12.19 -6.95
C ASP A 152 -11.20 -11.82 -6.44
N LEU A 153 -11.60 -10.59 -6.72
CA LEU A 153 -12.91 -10.04 -6.36
C LEU A 153 -13.77 -9.93 -7.60
N GLY A 154 -14.97 -10.51 -7.51
CA GLY A 154 -16.01 -10.42 -8.53
C GLY A 154 -17.27 -9.74 -8.01
N PRO A 155 -18.07 -9.12 -8.87
CA PRO A 155 -19.35 -8.58 -8.48
C PRO A 155 -20.31 -9.71 -8.05
N SER A 156 -21.02 -9.48 -6.94
CA SER A 156 -22.06 -10.39 -6.45
C SER A 156 -23.30 -9.57 -6.11
N LEU A 157 -24.39 -9.85 -6.80
CA LEU A 157 -25.66 -9.17 -6.55
C LEU A 157 -26.16 -9.41 -5.13
N ALA A 158 -26.04 -10.64 -4.64
CA ALA A 158 -26.49 -10.99 -3.30
C ALA A 158 -25.74 -10.19 -2.22
N VAL A 159 -24.39 -10.17 -2.30
CA VAL A 159 -23.56 -9.37 -1.38
C VAL A 159 -23.87 -7.89 -1.47
N TRP A 160 -24.12 -7.38 -2.70
CA TRP A 160 -24.50 -5.98 -2.88
C TRP A 160 -25.86 -5.67 -2.27
N GLN A 161 -26.85 -6.58 -2.39
CA GLN A 161 -28.18 -6.41 -1.79
C GLN A 161 -28.10 -6.37 -0.27
N ASP A 162 -27.33 -7.26 0.35
CA ASP A 162 -27.10 -7.28 1.79
C ASP A 162 -26.43 -5.97 2.26
N TYR A 163 -25.42 -5.51 1.55
CA TYR A 163 -24.75 -4.24 1.82
C TYR A 163 -25.72 -3.05 1.69
N ALA A 164 -26.50 -3.00 0.61
CA ALA A 164 -27.46 -1.93 0.36
C ALA A 164 -28.52 -1.85 1.46
N ALA A 165 -29.05 -3.00 1.88
CA ALA A 165 -30.02 -3.08 2.97
C ALA A 165 -29.43 -2.59 4.31
N ALA A 166 -28.19 -2.96 4.62
CA ALA A 166 -27.53 -2.56 5.85
C ALA A 166 -27.19 -1.05 5.89
N HIS A 167 -27.01 -0.41 4.72
CA HIS A 167 -26.58 0.99 4.60
C HIS A 167 -27.70 1.93 4.13
N GLY A 168 -28.96 1.46 4.05
CA GLY A 168 -30.11 2.27 3.68
C GLY A 168 -30.08 2.75 2.23
N VAL A 169 -29.38 2.03 1.34
CA VAL A 169 -29.39 2.29 -0.10
C VAL A 169 -30.70 1.74 -0.66
N HIS A 170 -31.57 2.62 -1.13
CA HIS A 170 -32.81 2.21 -1.78
C HIS A 170 -32.54 1.73 -3.22
N PRO A 171 -33.28 0.72 -3.68
CA PRO A 171 -33.21 0.21 -5.04
C PRO A 171 -33.70 1.23 -6.06
#